data_f6e40e79b1c4cdedac6b374a71452180
#
_entry.id   f6e40e79b1c4cdedac6b374a71452180
#
_cell.length_a   1.000
_cell.length_b   1.000
_cell.length_c   1.000
_cell.angle_alpha   90.00
_cell.angle_beta   90.00
_cell.angle_gamma   90.00
#
_symmetry.space_group_name_H-M   'P 1'
#
loop_
_entity.id
_entity.type
_entity.pdbx_description
1 polymer ?
#
loop_
_entity_poly.entity_id
_entity_poly.type
_entity_poly.pdbx_seq_one_letter_code
_entity_poly.pdbx_strand_id
1 'polypeptide(L)'
;TDLLGMYCASKHAVVGLSEALYRELEPTPVGVSCLCPELVRTAIFDVGRLRPDWVDVHGSSGETQAALGEILDERGIEPSEVAARVVQAVRSDRFWIFTHDVTLGMAMRRFDDLKADRNPTPAD
;
A
#
# COMPACT_ATOMS: atom_id res chain seq x y z
N THR A 1 -4.32 -1.42 15.40
CA THR A 1 -4.28 -0.35 14.36
C THR A 1 -5.67 0.24 14.19
N ASP A 2 -6.19 0.83 15.27
CA ASP A 2 -7.62 1.12 15.45
C ASP A 2 -8.17 2.31 14.63
N LEU A 3 -7.37 2.98 13.82
CA LEU A 3 -7.79 4.15 13.05
C LEU A 3 -7.60 4.02 11.53
N LEU A 4 -7.14 2.87 11.03
CA LEU A 4 -6.84 2.67 9.61
C LEU A 4 -7.95 1.98 8.81
N GLY A 5 -9.15 1.73 9.39
CA GLY A 5 -10.22 1.01 8.72
C GLY A 5 -10.64 1.64 7.39
N MET A 6 -10.89 2.95 7.38
CA MET A 6 -11.25 3.67 6.15
C MET A 6 -10.11 3.72 5.13
N TYR A 7 -8.88 3.87 5.61
CA TYR A 7 -7.69 3.79 4.76
C TYR A 7 -7.57 2.40 4.12
N CYS A 8 -7.66 1.34 4.91
CA CYS A 8 -7.63 -0.04 4.41
C CYS A 8 -8.75 -0.30 3.41
N ALA A 9 -9.98 0.15 3.70
CA ALA A 9 -11.10 0.03 2.78
C ALA A 9 -10.80 0.71 1.44
N SER A 10 -10.29 1.95 1.45
CA SER A 10 -9.93 2.68 0.24
C SER A 10 -8.84 1.97 -0.58
N LYS A 11 -7.82 1.41 0.09
CA LYS A 11 -6.74 0.68 -0.58
C LYS A 11 -7.20 -0.65 -1.15
N HIS A 12 -8.08 -1.38 -0.47
CA HIS A 12 -8.71 -2.58 -1.03
C HIS A 12 -9.60 -2.26 -2.24
N ALA A 13 -10.31 -1.13 -2.21
CA ALA A 13 -11.10 -0.68 -3.35
C ALA A 13 -10.23 -0.41 -4.59
N VAL A 14 -9.04 0.20 -4.42
CA VAL A 14 -8.08 0.40 -5.52
C VAL A 14 -7.64 -0.94 -6.11
N VAL A 15 -7.32 -1.94 -5.28
CA VAL A 15 -6.95 -3.27 -5.76
C VAL A 15 -8.08 -3.90 -6.57
N GLY A 16 -9.30 -3.93 -6.02
CA GLY A 16 -10.46 -4.50 -6.72
C GLY A 16 -10.77 -3.79 -8.03
N LEU A 17 -10.68 -2.45 -8.05
CA LEU A 17 -10.84 -1.67 -9.29
C LEU A 17 -9.76 -2.00 -10.32
N SER A 18 -8.50 -2.10 -9.88
CA SER A 18 -7.39 -2.44 -10.78
C SER A 18 -7.56 -3.83 -11.40
N GLU A 19 -8.02 -4.82 -10.62
CA GLU A 19 -8.32 -6.16 -11.13
C GLU A 19 -9.50 -6.17 -12.12
N ALA A 20 -10.54 -5.36 -11.87
CA ALA A 20 -11.66 -5.21 -12.79
C ALA A 20 -11.19 -4.60 -14.11
N LEU A 21 -10.44 -3.50 -14.06
CA LEU A 21 -9.88 -2.84 -15.24
C LEU A 21 -8.96 -3.77 -16.03
N TYR A 22 -8.13 -4.58 -15.37
CA TYR A 22 -7.27 -5.55 -16.03
C TYR A 22 -8.08 -6.52 -16.91
N ARG A 23 -9.21 -7.05 -16.38
CA ARG A 23 -10.10 -7.95 -17.13
C ARG A 23 -10.87 -7.23 -18.25
N GLU A 24 -11.34 -6.02 -17.98
CA GLU A 24 -12.10 -5.23 -18.97
C GLU A 24 -11.25 -4.79 -20.16
N LEU A 25 -9.97 -4.53 -19.92
CA LEU A 25 -9.04 -4.04 -20.93
C LEU A 25 -8.25 -5.15 -21.64
N GLU A 26 -8.42 -6.42 -21.23
CA GLU A 26 -7.74 -7.57 -21.86
C GLU A 26 -7.86 -7.59 -23.40
N PRO A 27 -9.03 -7.22 -24.03
CA PRO A 27 -9.14 -7.19 -25.48
C PRO A 27 -8.45 -5.98 -26.14
N THR A 28 -7.80 -5.13 -25.38
CA THR A 28 -7.17 -3.88 -25.86
C THR A 28 -5.66 -3.93 -25.70
N PRO A 29 -4.90 -3.04 -26.35
CA PRO A 29 -3.45 -2.93 -26.13
C PRO A 29 -3.08 -2.17 -24.82
N VAL A 30 -4.01 -1.96 -23.91
CA VAL A 30 -3.79 -1.21 -22.66
C VAL A 30 -3.50 -2.17 -21.53
N GLY A 31 -2.28 -2.13 -20.98
CA GLY A 31 -1.90 -2.88 -19.79
C GLY A 31 -2.33 -2.18 -18.49
N VAL A 32 -2.57 -2.95 -17.45
CA VAL A 32 -2.86 -2.46 -16.09
C VAL A 32 -1.88 -3.07 -15.11
N SER A 33 -1.30 -2.24 -14.24
CA SER A 33 -0.43 -2.70 -13.15
C SER A 33 -0.92 -2.12 -11.82
N CYS A 34 -0.89 -2.91 -10.76
CA CYS A 34 -1.27 -2.52 -9.41
C CYS A 34 -0.04 -2.50 -8.49
N LEU A 35 0.39 -1.30 -8.09
CA LEU A 35 1.49 -1.12 -7.15
C LEU A 35 0.99 -1.32 -5.71
N CYS A 36 1.58 -2.30 -5.03
CA CYS A 36 1.32 -2.64 -3.63
C CYS A 36 2.59 -2.35 -2.78
N PRO A 37 2.85 -1.09 -2.44
CA PRO A 37 4.02 -0.73 -1.67
C PRO A 37 3.81 -1.02 -0.19
N GLU A 38 4.89 -1.28 0.54
CA GLU A 38 4.91 -1.31 2.01
C GLU A 38 5.54 -0.02 2.53
N LEU A 39 6.79 -0.05 2.96
CA LEU A 39 7.48 1.10 3.52
C LEU A 39 8.35 1.78 2.45
N VAL A 40 8.02 3.01 2.12
CA VAL A 40 8.77 3.83 1.14
C VAL A 40 9.16 5.12 1.80
N ARG A 41 10.44 5.51 1.74
CA ARG A 41 10.96 6.76 2.31
C ARG A 41 10.37 7.96 1.57
N THR A 42 9.30 8.51 2.14
CA THR A 42 8.60 9.66 1.60
C THR A 42 8.16 10.59 2.74
N ALA A 43 7.85 11.81 2.42
CA ALA A 43 7.29 12.77 3.37
C ALA A 43 5.80 12.53 3.71
N ILE A 44 5.31 11.27 3.63
CA ILE A 44 3.89 10.94 3.83
C ILE A 44 3.42 11.28 5.26
N PHE A 45 4.33 11.23 6.24
CA PHE A 45 4.02 11.59 7.62
C PHE A 45 4.26 13.06 7.96
N ASP A 46 4.79 13.85 7.01
CA ASP A 46 4.85 15.31 7.12
C ASP A 46 3.49 15.93 6.75
N VAL A 47 2.49 15.56 7.53
CA VAL A 47 1.09 15.98 7.29
C VAL A 47 0.88 17.49 7.51
N GLY A 48 1.75 18.13 8.30
CA GLY A 48 1.69 19.59 8.51
C GLY A 48 1.87 20.39 7.23
N ARG A 49 2.70 19.90 6.30
CA ARG A 49 3.03 20.58 5.05
C ARG A 49 1.86 20.69 4.06
N LEU A 50 0.93 19.74 4.10
CA LEU A 50 -0.17 19.63 3.11
C LEU A 50 -1.52 19.98 3.69
N ARG A 51 -1.58 20.30 4.98
CA ARG A 51 -2.84 20.58 5.66
C ARG A 51 -3.14 22.08 5.65
N PRO A 52 -4.36 22.49 5.26
CA PRO A 52 -4.80 23.86 5.45
C PRO A 52 -4.87 24.25 6.93
N ASP A 53 -4.48 25.48 7.28
CA ASP A 53 -4.40 25.97 8.67
C ASP A 53 -5.75 25.92 9.43
N TRP A 54 -6.87 25.86 8.69
CA TRP A 54 -8.23 25.79 9.27
C TRP A 54 -8.70 24.37 9.63
N VAL A 55 -7.88 23.33 9.37
CA VAL A 55 -8.21 21.95 9.71
C VAL A 55 -7.60 21.57 11.05
N ASP A 56 -8.42 21.41 12.08
CA ASP A 56 -7.98 20.92 13.39
C ASP A 56 -7.50 19.47 13.33
N VAL A 57 -6.40 19.20 14.03
CA VAL A 57 -5.80 17.86 14.11
C VAL A 57 -6.45 17.09 15.27
N HIS A 58 -7.50 16.36 14.97
CA HIS A 58 -7.97 15.33 15.88
C HIS A 58 -7.37 13.97 15.46
N GLY A 59 -6.37 13.50 16.14
CA GLY A 59 -5.75 12.17 15.94
C GLY A 59 -4.22 12.21 15.82
N SER A 60 -3.57 11.12 16.02
CA SER A 60 -2.14 10.80 16.18
C SER A 60 -1.27 11.93 16.76
N SER A 61 -0.75 11.71 17.97
CA SER A 61 0.20 12.59 18.61
C SER A 61 1.45 12.76 17.73
N GLY A 62 2.13 13.90 17.83
CA GLY A 62 3.42 14.11 17.15
C GLY A 62 4.44 12.99 17.41
N GLU A 63 4.36 12.34 18.57
CA GLU A 63 5.14 11.16 18.93
C GLU A 63 4.89 9.96 18.02
N THR A 64 3.63 9.68 17.68
CA THR A 64 3.28 8.59 16.74
C THR A 64 3.80 8.88 15.33
N GLN A 65 3.74 10.14 14.90
CA GLN A 65 4.28 10.55 13.59
C GLN A 65 5.80 10.45 13.55
N ALA A 66 6.48 10.86 14.62
CA ALA A 66 7.94 10.74 14.73
C ALA A 66 8.37 9.26 14.70
N ALA A 67 7.72 8.39 15.49
CA ALA A 67 8.01 6.96 15.51
C ALA A 67 7.79 6.29 14.14
N LEU A 68 6.73 6.67 13.42
CA LEU A 68 6.49 6.17 12.06
C LEU A 68 7.53 6.70 11.07
N GLY A 69 8.00 7.94 11.24
CA GLY A 69 9.10 8.51 10.46
C GLY A 69 10.40 7.72 10.64
N GLU A 70 10.78 7.40 11.87
CA GLU A 70 11.94 6.58 12.19
C GLU A 70 11.87 5.19 11.54
N ILE A 71 10.69 4.53 11.59
CA ILE A 71 10.48 3.23 10.94
C ILE A 71 10.66 3.33 9.42
N LEU A 72 10.16 4.41 8.81
CA LEU A 72 10.36 4.64 7.37
C LEU A 72 11.84 4.87 7.03
N ASP A 73 12.56 5.60 7.86
CA ASP A 73 13.98 5.87 7.63
C ASP A 73 14.84 4.61 7.77
N GLU A 74 14.51 3.75 8.72
CA GLU A 74 15.25 2.51 8.96
C GLU A 74 14.95 1.41 7.95
N ARG A 75 13.67 1.22 7.61
CA ARG A 75 13.17 0.05 6.88
C ARG A 75 12.59 0.36 5.50
N GLY A 76 12.35 1.63 5.21
CA GLY A 76 11.79 2.06 3.93
C GLY A 76 12.80 1.96 2.79
N ILE A 77 12.33 1.58 1.62
CA ILE A 77 13.11 1.65 0.38
C ILE A 77 13.01 3.04 -0.26
N GLU A 78 13.98 3.36 -1.10
CA GLU A 78 13.99 4.64 -1.82
C GLU A 78 12.86 4.72 -2.87
N PRO A 79 12.23 5.89 -3.05
CA PRO A 79 11.24 6.10 -4.10
C PRO A 79 11.75 5.75 -5.51
N SER A 80 13.03 5.98 -5.77
CA SER A 80 13.68 5.63 -7.05
C SER A 80 13.70 4.12 -7.31
N GLU A 81 13.85 3.31 -6.26
CA GLU A 81 13.78 1.86 -6.37
C GLU A 81 12.35 1.39 -6.70
N VAL A 82 11.35 1.98 -6.04
CA VAL A 82 9.94 1.71 -6.38
C VAL A 82 9.66 2.08 -7.83
N ALA A 83 10.12 3.26 -8.29
CA ALA A 83 9.95 3.71 -9.67
C ALA A 83 10.59 2.74 -10.67
N ALA A 84 11.80 2.23 -10.39
CA ALA A 84 12.47 1.24 -11.22
C ALA A 84 11.66 -0.07 -11.33
N ARG A 85 11.10 -0.55 -10.22
CA ARG A 85 10.23 -1.74 -10.20
C ARG A 85 8.95 -1.53 -11.01
N VAL A 86 8.34 -0.35 -10.93
CA VAL A 86 7.16 0.00 -11.74
C VAL A 86 7.49 -0.02 -13.22
N VAL A 87 8.56 0.66 -13.64
CA VAL A 87 8.99 0.67 -15.05
C VAL A 87 9.26 -0.74 -15.57
N GLN A 88 9.92 -1.58 -14.78
CA GLN A 88 10.18 -2.98 -15.14
C GLN A 88 8.87 -3.77 -15.28
N ALA A 89 7.94 -3.61 -14.36
CA ALA A 89 6.66 -4.30 -14.39
C ALA A 89 5.83 -3.91 -15.61
N VAL A 90 5.74 -2.63 -15.91
CA VAL A 90 5.05 -2.11 -17.11
C VAL A 90 5.67 -2.68 -18.40
N ARG A 91 7.00 -2.69 -18.51
CA ARG A 91 7.70 -3.26 -19.67
C ARG A 91 7.50 -4.76 -19.86
N SER A 92 7.24 -5.49 -18.78
CA SER A 92 7.01 -6.93 -18.78
C SER A 92 5.54 -7.33 -18.63
N ASP A 93 4.63 -6.38 -18.77
CA ASP A 93 3.18 -6.56 -18.69
C ASP A 93 2.74 -7.31 -17.40
N ARG A 94 3.34 -6.92 -16.26
CA ARG A 94 3.01 -7.52 -14.97
C ARG A 94 1.96 -6.70 -14.24
N PHE A 95 0.91 -7.38 -13.76
CA PHE A 95 -0.14 -6.77 -12.97
C PHE A 95 0.33 -6.42 -11.55
N TRP A 96 0.82 -7.40 -10.79
CA TRP A 96 1.20 -7.20 -9.38
C TRP A 96 2.62 -6.64 -9.25
N ILE A 97 2.77 -5.54 -8.52
CA ILE A 97 4.05 -4.92 -8.20
C ILE A 97 4.21 -4.83 -6.69
N PHE A 98 4.85 -5.82 -6.09
CA PHE A 98 5.21 -5.80 -4.67
C PHE A 98 6.59 -5.17 -4.50
N THR A 99 6.73 -4.32 -3.47
CA THR A 99 8.02 -3.67 -3.16
C THR A 99 8.84 -4.42 -2.12
N HIS A 100 8.19 -5.28 -1.33
CA HIS A 100 8.82 -6.10 -0.29
C HIS A 100 8.26 -7.52 -0.34
N ASP A 101 9.10 -8.52 -0.08
CA ASP A 101 8.69 -9.93 -0.11
C ASP A 101 7.67 -10.25 1.00
N VAL A 102 7.77 -9.56 2.14
CA VAL A 102 6.84 -9.73 3.26
C VAL A 102 5.41 -9.34 2.91
N THR A 103 5.21 -8.38 2.01
CA THR A 103 3.87 -7.91 1.58
C THR A 103 3.05 -9.05 0.96
N LEU A 104 3.68 -9.88 0.12
CA LEU A 104 3.01 -11.05 -0.46
C LEU A 104 2.64 -12.06 0.63
N GLY A 105 3.53 -12.32 1.58
CA GLY A 105 3.26 -13.21 2.71
C GLY A 105 2.05 -12.77 3.55
N MET A 106 1.94 -11.47 3.83
CA MET A 106 0.79 -10.90 4.53
C MET A 106 -0.52 -11.05 3.73
N ALA A 107 -0.50 -10.81 2.44
CA ALA A 107 -1.66 -11.01 1.58
C ALA A 107 -2.09 -12.48 1.54
N MET A 108 -1.14 -13.42 1.41
CA MET A 108 -1.43 -14.86 1.37
C MET A 108 -2.02 -15.37 2.69
N ARG A 109 -1.58 -14.86 3.84
CA ARG A 109 -2.12 -15.22 5.15
C ARG A 109 -3.64 -15.03 5.22
N ARG A 110 -4.14 -13.91 4.69
CA ARG A 110 -5.58 -13.65 4.60
C ARG A 110 -6.32 -14.72 3.78
N PHE A 111 -5.75 -15.14 2.66
CA PHE A 111 -6.36 -16.20 1.85
C PHE A 111 -6.30 -17.57 2.52
N ASP A 112 -5.27 -17.86 3.29
CA ASP A 112 -5.16 -19.08 4.08
C ASP A 112 -6.22 -19.11 5.20
N ASP A 113 -6.51 -17.98 5.85
CA ASP A 113 -7.59 -17.87 6.82
C ASP A 113 -8.96 -18.12 6.16
N LEU A 114 -9.22 -17.52 5.00
CA LEU A 114 -10.44 -17.74 4.23
C LEU A 114 -10.62 -19.22 3.82
N LYS A 115 -9.58 -19.86 3.32
CA LYS A 115 -9.62 -21.29 2.94
C LYS A 115 -9.87 -22.21 4.13
N ALA A 116 -9.37 -21.85 5.29
CA ALA A 116 -9.51 -22.62 6.52
C ALA A 116 -10.76 -22.27 7.33
N ASP A 117 -11.62 -21.38 6.81
CA ASP A 117 -12.80 -20.85 7.52
C ASP A 117 -12.48 -20.35 8.94
N ARG A 118 -11.36 -19.59 9.05
CA ARG A 118 -10.89 -19.02 10.32
C ARG A 118 -11.12 -17.51 10.37
N ASN A 119 -11.21 -16.99 11.58
CA ASN A 119 -11.16 -15.56 11.82
C ASN A 119 -9.82 -14.97 11.35
N PRO A 120 -9.80 -13.67 10.98
CA PRO A 120 -8.56 -13.02 10.56
C PRO A 120 -7.44 -13.16 11.61
N THR A 121 -6.29 -13.66 11.17
CA THR A 121 -5.11 -13.72 12.02
C THR A 121 -4.58 -12.31 12.27
N PRO A 122 -4.33 -11.90 13.52
CA PRO A 122 -3.73 -10.60 13.82
C PRO A 122 -2.41 -10.41 13.05
N ALA A 123 -2.14 -9.18 12.62
CA ALA A 123 -0.83 -8.83 12.09
C ALA A 123 0.17 -8.77 13.27
N ASP A 124 1.31 -9.40 13.09
CA ASP A 124 2.44 -9.36 14.05
C ASP A 124 3.09 -7.98 14.06
#